data_812dd81a2472fe38a154579778a9910c
#
_entry.id   812dd81a2472fe38a154579778a9910c
#
_cell.length_a   1.000
_cell.length_b   1.000
_cell.length_c   1.000
_cell.angle_alpha   90.00
_cell.angle_beta   90.00
_cell.angle_gamma   90.00
#
_symmetry.space_group_name_H-M   'P 1'
#
loop_
_entity.id
_entity.type
_entity.pdbx_description
1 polymer ?
#
loop_
_entity_poly.entity_id
_entity_poly.type
_entity_poly.pdbx_seq_one_letter_code
_entity_poly.pdbx_strand_id
1 'polypeptide(L)'
;MGSPGTTSLVVSLFALLWVGFAQALEFDARVKAFGTGAALPDHDLQRQLAGTPVYNYSADLRLLFRQQTGPVSWIVDHSTIVNGGDSFGFLLDPGATLDQSPTDDDLRLLDLSWEIDSADRHRSIHRFDRLAIQYRRDNWGVTLGRQAVSWGSGFVFQPMDLFSPFAPTTVDRDYKAGDDLLLVEKLFGDGSDLQLLGVARRDVDGDVRSDVASVALKWHGFVGEGELELFAGKHYRDQVVGVSVRAPLKGALLRTDIVATRLDEGDWKISGILNLDYSLLVANKTTYVFAEYFHNGFGVDELPQSILLLPTDLSLRLARGEVFNLMKDYLAVGASILWHPLWNQSLTLIGNLHDSSTLIQTSVSYEPGDHSRVQIGLVVSLGDAGEEFGGVALLSESATTGGAVQGFLRWVYYF
;
A
#
# COMPACT_ATOMS: atom_id res chain seq x y z
N MET A 1 -33.23 14.26 10.47
CA MET A 1 -33.73 13.60 11.71
C MET A 1 -33.02 12.29 11.80
N GLY A 2 -31.84 12.27 12.44
CA GLY A 2 -30.99 11.09 12.59
C GLY A 2 -31.59 10.08 13.56
N SER A 3 -31.56 8.82 13.21
CA SER A 3 -32.05 7.72 14.03
C SER A 3 -31.08 7.45 15.21
N PRO A 4 -31.57 7.34 16.46
CA PRO A 4 -30.71 7.14 17.65
C PRO A 4 -30.32 5.68 17.89
N GLY A 5 -30.33 4.82 16.87
CA GLY A 5 -30.13 3.36 17.03
C GLY A 5 -28.71 2.84 17.00
N THR A 6 -27.79 3.51 16.32
CA THR A 6 -26.43 2.97 16.07
C THR A 6 -25.43 3.21 17.19
N THR A 7 -25.53 4.32 17.92
CA THR A 7 -24.64 4.63 19.05
C THR A 7 -24.87 3.71 20.25
N SER A 8 -26.09 3.23 20.46
CA SER A 8 -26.42 2.32 21.57
C SER A 8 -25.84 0.90 21.38
N LEU A 9 -25.71 0.44 20.13
CA LEU A 9 -25.19 -0.91 19.83
C LEU A 9 -23.68 -1.00 20.03
N VAL A 10 -22.94 0.05 19.69
CA VAL A 10 -21.46 0.08 19.82
C VAL A 10 -21.06 0.15 21.30
N VAL A 11 -21.76 0.96 22.10
CA VAL A 11 -21.52 1.04 23.56
C VAL A 11 -21.90 -0.26 24.27
N SER A 12 -22.94 -0.96 23.80
CA SER A 12 -23.36 -2.24 24.37
C SER A 12 -22.41 -3.38 24.00
N LEU A 13 -21.78 -3.36 22.82
CA LEU A 13 -20.74 -4.32 22.44
C LEU A 13 -19.47 -4.14 23.29
N PHE A 14 -19.08 -2.90 23.59
CA PHE A 14 -17.95 -2.63 24.48
C PHE A 14 -18.21 -3.07 25.95
N ALA A 15 -19.45 -2.91 26.42
CA ALA A 15 -19.81 -3.33 27.77
C ALA A 15 -19.90 -4.87 27.96
N LEU A 16 -20.23 -5.62 26.91
CA LEU A 16 -20.28 -7.09 26.96
C LEU A 16 -18.87 -7.74 26.92
N LEU A 17 -17.85 -7.02 26.46
CA LEU A 17 -16.46 -7.47 26.45
C LEU A 17 -15.78 -7.39 27.83
N TRP A 18 -16.40 -6.76 28.83
CA TRP A 18 -15.81 -6.52 30.16
C TRP A 18 -16.14 -7.55 31.22
N VAL A 19 -16.92 -8.57 30.93
CA VAL A 19 -17.30 -9.60 31.91
C VAL A 19 -16.45 -10.85 31.73
N GLY A 20 -15.31 -10.88 32.43
CA GLY A 20 -14.75 -12.11 32.95
C GLY A 20 -13.64 -12.81 32.21
N PHE A 21 -12.49 -12.13 31.91
CA PHE A 21 -11.24 -12.85 31.65
C PHE A 21 -10.04 -12.03 32.15
N ALA A 22 -9.34 -12.56 33.16
CA ALA A 22 -8.05 -12.05 33.63
C ALA A 22 -6.91 -12.53 32.70
N GLN A 23 -6.94 -12.16 31.43
CA GLN A 23 -5.80 -12.29 30.52
C GLN A 23 -5.39 -10.88 30.08
N ALA A 24 -4.08 -10.63 29.94
CA ALA A 24 -3.55 -9.32 29.67
C ALA A 24 -4.11 -8.76 28.35
N LEU A 25 -4.79 -7.63 28.43
CA LEU A 25 -5.08 -6.79 27.30
C LEU A 25 -3.76 -6.10 26.91
N GLU A 26 -3.26 -6.40 25.72
CA GLU A 26 -2.14 -5.66 25.13
C GLU A 26 -2.70 -4.37 24.51
N PHE A 27 -2.14 -3.26 24.94
CA PHE A 27 -2.48 -1.94 24.43
C PHE A 27 -1.22 -1.21 24.01
N ASP A 28 -1.18 -0.79 22.76
CA ASP A 28 -0.16 0.08 22.21
C ASP A 28 -0.80 1.32 21.58
N ALA A 29 -0.06 2.40 21.52
CA ALA A 29 -0.51 3.61 20.84
C ALA A 29 0.64 4.19 20.00
N ARG A 30 0.25 4.86 18.91
CA ARG A 30 1.21 5.52 18.03
C ARG A 30 0.66 6.85 17.58
N VAL A 31 1.52 7.86 17.58
CA VAL A 31 1.27 9.17 16.97
C VAL A 31 2.22 9.34 15.80
N LYS A 32 1.68 9.75 14.66
CA LYS A 32 2.44 10.07 13.45
C LYS A 32 2.11 11.50 13.01
N ALA A 33 3.12 12.23 12.56
CA ALA A 33 2.97 13.48 11.83
C ALA A 33 3.77 13.37 10.53
N PHE A 34 3.17 13.79 9.43
CA PHE A 34 3.78 13.78 8.10
C PHE A 34 3.50 15.11 7.42
N GLY A 35 4.52 15.70 6.83
CA GLY A 35 4.41 16.94 6.10
C GLY A 35 5.17 16.87 4.79
N THR A 36 4.63 17.47 3.73
CA THR A 36 5.26 17.57 2.42
C THR A 36 5.28 19.00 1.94
N GLY A 37 6.30 19.33 1.14
CA GLY A 37 6.37 20.57 0.37
C GLY A 37 6.82 20.24 -1.05
N ALA A 38 6.07 20.65 -2.05
CA ALA A 38 6.34 20.33 -3.44
C ALA A 38 6.46 21.58 -4.31
N ALA A 39 7.52 21.62 -5.13
CA ALA A 39 7.66 22.58 -6.22
C ALA A 39 7.10 21.94 -7.50
N LEU A 40 6.02 22.49 -8.00
CA LEU A 40 5.32 21.99 -9.18
C LEU A 40 5.91 22.63 -10.46
N PRO A 41 6.05 21.88 -11.57
CA PRO A 41 6.52 22.45 -12.85
C PRO A 41 5.52 23.42 -13.47
N ASP A 42 5.98 24.24 -14.44
CA ASP A 42 5.16 25.31 -15.03
C ASP A 42 3.91 24.82 -15.77
N HIS A 43 3.97 23.61 -16.30
CA HIS A 43 2.87 22.96 -17.02
C HIS A 43 1.89 22.21 -16.11
N ASP A 44 2.15 22.12 -14.80
CA ASP A 44 1.25 21.46 -13.86
C ASP A 44 -0.04 22.26 -13.63
N LEU A 45 -1.19 21.61 -13.72
CA LEU A 45 -2.49 22.25 -13.61
C LEU A 45 -2.72 22.85 -12.22
N GLN A 46 -2.30 22.17 -11.16
CA GLN A 46 -2.43 22.70 -9.80
C GLN A 46 -1.61 23.97 -9.61
N ARG A 47 -0.37 24.02 -10.17
CA ARG A 47 0.42 25.25 -10.15
C ARG A 47 -0.28 26.40 -10.85
N GLN A 48 -0.91 26.13 -11.99
CA GLN A 48 -1.65 27.15 -12.74
C GLN A 48 -2.87 27.69 -11.97
N LEU A 49 -3.52 26.85 -11.15
CA LEU A 49 -4.72 27.20 -10.40
C LEU A 49 -4.42 27.74 -8.99
N ALA A 50 -3.45 27.17 -8.27
CA ALA A 50 -3.19 27.44 -6.87
C ALA A 50 -1.77 27.96 -6.57
N GLY A 51 -0.84 27.92 -7.55
CA GLY A 51 0.54 28.36 -7.39
C GLY A 51 1.49 27.26 -6.92
N THR A 52 2.71 27.66 -6.55
CA THR A 52 3.79 26.81 -6.06
C THR A 52 4.70 27.62 -5.13
N PRO A 53 5.35 27.03 -4.08
CA PRO A 53 5.23 25.64 -3.64
C PRO A 53 3.88 25.35 -2.98
N VAL A 54 3.50 24.05 -2.96
CA VAL A 54 2.32 23.55 -2.26
C VAL A 54 2.75 22.76 -1.03
N TYR A 55 2.00 22.88 0.07
CA TYR A 55 2.28 22.21 1.33
C TYR A 55 1.10 21.36 1.75
N ASN A 56 1.36 20.09 2.12
CA ASN A 56 0.35 19.18 2.65
C ASN A 56 0.84 18.59 3.96
N TYR A 57 -0.12 18.15 4.78
CA TYR A 57 0.17 17.50 6.05
C TYR A 57 -0.83 16.39 6.36
N SER A 58 -0.38 15.41 7.12
CA SER A 58 -1.24 14.45 7.80
C SER A 58 -0.79 14.22 9.24
N ALA A 59 -1.74 13.89 10.10
CA ALA A 59 -1.48 13.40 11.45
C ALA A 59 -2.37 12.20 11.73
N ASP A 60 -1.83 11.18 12.39
CA ASP A 60 -2.54 9.94 12.74
C ASP A 60 -2.27 9.58 14.21
N LEU A 61 -3.33 9.46 15.00
CA LEU A 61 -3.32 8.83 16.30
C LEU A 61 -3.91 7.42 16.16
N ARG A 62 -3.07 6.41 16.30
CA ARG A 62 -3.48 5.01 16.20
C ARG A 62 -3.43 4.32 17.55
N LEU A 63 -4.53 3.68 17.92
CA LEU A 63 -4.70 2.87 19.12
C LEU A 63 -4.84 1.41 18.71
N LEU A 64 -4.03 0.54 19.32
CA LEU A 64 -3.96 -0.88 18.99
C LEU A 64 -4.34 -1.70 20.22
N PHE A 65 -5.38 -2.52 20.07
CA PHE A 65 -5.84 -3.41 21.13
C PHE A 65 -5.73 -4.85 20.64
N ARG A 66 -5.10 -5.68 21.45
CA ARG A 66 -4.96 -7.11 21.22
C ARG A 66 -5.39 -7.84 22.49
N GLN A 67 -6.22 -8.84 22.33
CA GLN A 67 -6.61 -9.72 23.43
C GLN A 67 -6.66 -11.16 22.94
N GLN A 68 -6.06 -12.06 23.68
CA GLN A 68 -6.12 -13.49 23.41
C GLN A 68 -6.80 -14.22 24.56
N THR A 69 -7.71 -15.11 24.24
CA THR A 69 -8.39 -15.97 25.21
C THR A 69 -8.45 -17.40 24.66
N GLY A 70 -7.55 -18.24 25.17
CA GLY A 70 -7.38 -19.59 24.63
C GLY A 70 -7.03 -19.56 23.13
N PRO A 71 -7.82 -20.22 22.26
CA PRO A 71 -7.57 -20.24 20.82
C PRO A 71 -8.09 -18.99 20.07
N VAL A 72 -8.79 -18.09 20.75
CA VAL A 72 -9.42 -16.91 20.15
C VAL A 72 -8.61 -15.66 20.44
N SER A 73 -8.33 -14.85 19.41
CA SER A 73 -7.71 -13.54 19.54
C SER A 73 -8.60 -12.46 18.91
N TRP A 74 -8.64 -11.29 19.54
CA TRP A 74 -9.29 -10.10 19.04
C TRP A 74 -8.25 -9.07 18.63
N ILE A 75 -8.47 -8.43 17.51
CA ILE A 75 -7.61 -7.40 16.95
C ILE A 75 -8.48 -6.17 16.66
N VAL A 76 -8.15 -5.05 17.28
CA VAL A 76 -8.85 -3.78 17.05
C VAL A 76 -7.81 -2.67 16.92
N ASP A 77 -7.67 -2.11 15.72
CA ASP A 77 -6.83 -0.92 15.48
C ASP A 77 -7.74 0.22 15.05
N HIS A 78 -7.72 1.28 15.81
CA HIS A 78 -8.47 2.49 15.56
C HIS A 78 -7.51 3.63 15.26
N SER A 79 -7.75 4.38 14.18
CA SER A 79 -7.02 5.59 13.81
C SER A 79 -7.92 6.81 13.82
N THR A 80 -7.39 7.93 14.32
CA THR A 80 -7.91 9.26 14.13
C THR A 80 -6.95 10.00 13.21
N ILE A 81 -7.38 10.33 12.01
CA ILE A 81 -6.56 10.87 10.95
C ILE A 81 -7.03 12.29 10.62
N VAL A 82 -6.08 13.21 10.49
CA VAL A 82 -6.28 14.57 9.98
C VAL A 82 -5.41 14.74 8.76
N ASN A 83 -6.01 15.06 7.62
CA ASN A 83 -5.32 15.37 6.36
C ASN A 83 -5.68 16.78 5.92
N GLY A 84 -4.73 17.51 5.34
CA GLY A 84 -5.00 18.83 4.80
C GLY A 84 -3.82 19.44 4.06
N GLY A 85 -4.06 20.62 3.49
CA GLY A 85 -3.04 21.38 2.79
C GLY A 85 -3.52 22.04 1.51
N ASP A 86 -2.56 22.51 0.72
CA ASP A 86 -2.82 23.27 -0.51
C ASP A 86 -3.36 22.40 -1.65
N SER A 87 -3.02 21.08 -1.65
CA SER A 87 -3.50 20.14 -2.66
C SER A 87 -4.82 19.48 -2.28
N PHE A 88 -5.32 19.72 -1.06
CA PHE A 88 -6.56 19.10 -0.59
C PHE A 88 -7.75 19.54 -1.48
N GLY A 89 -8.50 18.58 -1.98
CA GLY A 89 -9.60 18.82 -2.92
C GLY A 89 -9.19 18.81 -4.40
N PHE A 90 -7.90 18.76 -4.74
CA PHE A 90 -7.46 18.46 -6.09
C PHE A 90 -7.50 16.95 -6.34
N LEU A 91 -7.97 16.53 -7.52
CA LEU A 91 -8.13 15.12 -7.91
C LEU A 91 -6.81 14.32 -7.90
N LEU A 92 -5.66 15.02 -7.99
CA LEU A 92 -4.35 14.43 -8.09
C LEU A 92 -3.42 15.15 -7.11
N ASP A 93 -3.46 14.74 -5.85
CA ASP A 93 -2.54 15.21 -4.82
C ASP A 93 -1.17 14.53 -4.99
N PRO A 94 -0.10 15.26 -5.33
CA PRO A 94 1.25 14.68 -5.42
C PRO A 94 1.73 14.07 -4.09
N GLY A 95 1.18 14.52 -2.96
CA GLY A 95 1.46 13.98 -1.62
C GLY A 95 0.73 12.67 -1.31
N ALA A 96 -0.39 12.40 -1.98
CA ALA A 96 -1.20 11.20 -1.72
C ALA A 96 -0.46 9.90 -1.99
N THR A 97 0.50 9.88 -2.91
CA THR A 97 1.33 8.69 -3.19
C THR A 97 2.37 8.41 -2.11
N LEU A 98 2.76 9.39 -1.30
CA LEU A 98 3.72 9.22 -0.21
C LEU A 98 3.06 8.72 1.08
N ASP A 99 1.79 9.05 1.30
CA ASP A 99 0.98 8.59 2.43
C ASP A 99 -0.35 8.00 1.91
N GLN A 100 -0.38 6.69 1.70
CA GLN A 100 -1.51 5.96 1.14
C GLN A 100 -2.52 5.52 2.19
N SER A 101 -3.11 6.42 2.92
CA SER A 101 -4.22 6.06 3.81
C SER A 101 -5.55 6.27 3.10
N PRO A 102 -6.33 5.19 2.80
CA PRO A 102 -7.69 5.34 2.30
C PRO A 102 -8.50 6.19 3.28
N THR A 103 -9.29 7.12 2.75
CA THR A 103 -10.05 8.08 3.57
C THR A 103 -11.48 7.64 3.88
N ASP A 104 -12.00 6.63 3.14
CA ASP A 104 -13.36 6.14 3.29
C ASP A 104 -13.44 4.61 3.09
N ASP A 105 -14.62 4.08 3.35
CA ASP A 105 -14.92 2.66 3.26
C ASP A 105 -16.09 2.36 2.29
N ASP A 106 -16.41 3.27 1.38
CA ASP A 106 -17.58 3.20 0.52
C ASP A 106 -17.70 1.89 -0.27
N LEU A 107 -16.57 1.38 -0.73
CA LEU A 107 -16.50 0.11 -1.48
C LEU A 107 -16.23 -1.12 -0.59
N ARG A 108 -16.05 -0.96 0.72
CA ARG A 108 -15.84 -2.09 1.65
C ARG A 108 -17.17 -2.67 2.14
N LEU A 109 -17.14 -3.93 2.59
CA LEU A 109 -18.34 -4.58 3.13
C LEU A 109 -18.90 -3.85 4.35
N LEU A 110 -17.99 -3.48 5.28
CA LEU A 110 -18.32 -2.76 6.50
C LEU A 110 -17.90 -1.31 6.37
N ASP A 111 -18.81 -0.40 6.68
CA ASP A 111 -18.46 1.00 6.86
C ASP A 111 -17.94 1.17 8.31
N LEU A 112 -16.62 1.29 8.43
CA LEU A 112 -15.90 1.45 9.69
C LEU A 112 -15.13 2.77 9.74
N SER A 113 -15.49 3.72 8.90
CA SER A 113 -14.94 5.08 8.85
C SER A 113 -16.06 6.10 8.99
N TRP A 114 -15.80 7.22 9.65
CA TRP A 114 -16.73 8.33 9.75
C TRP A 114 -16.01 9.66 9.89
N GLU A 115 -16.56 10.66 9.25
CA GLU A 115 -16.05 12.01 9.28
C GLU A 115 -16.32 12.68 10.63
N ILE A 116 -15.30 13.36 11.16
CA ILE A 116 -15.40 14.19 12.37
C ILE A 116 -15.67 15.63 11.96
N ASP A 117 -14.87 16.12 11.01
CA ASP A 117 -14.89 17.49 10.52
C ASP A 117 -14.28 17.56 9.14
N SER A 118 -14.82 18.43 8.28
CA SER A 118 -14.21 18.73 6.97
C SER A 118 -14.46 20.18 6.58
N ALA A 119 -13.45 20.74 5.89
CA ALA A 119 -13.51 22.07 5.31
C ALA A 119 -12.75 22.06 3.99
N ASP A 120 -12.70 23.21 3.29
CA ASP A 120 -12.10 23.33 1.94
C ASP A 120 -10.67 22.80 1.84
N ARG A 121 -9.90 22.81 2.94
CA ARG A 121 -8.46 22.50 2.97
C ARG A 121 -8.06 21.45 3.99
N HIS A 122 -9.00 20.80 4.67
CA HIS A 122 -8.71 19.70 5.59
C HIS A 122 -9.89 18.77 5.79
N ARG A 123 -9.60 17.55 6.21
CA ARG A 123 -10.57 16.54 6.64
C ARG A 123 -10.04 15.78 7.84
N SER A 124 -10.91 15.50 8.80
CA SER A 124 -10.63 14.66 9.96
C SER A 124 -11.60 13.49 9.99
N ILE A 125 -11.04 12.28 10.14
CA ILE A 125 -11.83 11.05 10.17
C ILE A 125 -11.43 10.16 11.34
N HIS A 126 -12.37 9.37 11.82
CA HIS A 126 -12.12 8.15 12.58
C HIS A 126 -12.26 6.94 11.69
N ARG A 127 -11.45 5.89 11.94
CA ARG A 127 -11.62 4.61 11.25
C ARG A 127 -11.10 3.45 12.07
N PHE A 128 -11.73 2.27 11.90
CA PHE A 128 -11.13 1.01 12.29
C PHE A 128 -10.42 0.39 11.09
N ASP A 129 -9.09 0.38 11.13
CA ASP A 129 -8.26 -0.20 10.09
C ASP A 129 -8.06 -1.72 10.29
N ARG A 130 -8.21 -2.18 11.54
CA ARG A 130 -8.31 -3.59 11.90
C ARG A 130 -9.49 -3.78 12.84
N LEU A 131 -10.34 -4.71 12.52
CA LEU A 131 -11.43 -5.17 13.38
C LEU A 131 -11.66 -6.64 13.02
N ALA A 132 -10.95 -7.54 13.69
CA ALA A 132 -10.96 -8.95 13.35
C ALA A 132 -10.97 -9.85 14.57
N ILE A 133 -11.58 -11.01 14.40
CA ILE A 133 -11.49 -12.15 15.30
C ILE A 133 -10.67 -13.24 14.61
N GLN A 134 -9.74 -13.81 15.36
CA GLN A 134 -8.91 -14.93 14.91
C GLN A 134 -9.15 -16.13 15.82
N TYR A 135 -9.33 -17.28 15.22
CA TYR A 135 -9.36 -18.57 15.92
C TYR A 135 -8.17 -19.41 15.44
N ARG A 136 -7.31 -19.82 16.37
CA ARG A 136 -6.15 -20.66 16.07
C ARG A 136 -6.14 -21.87 16.99
N ARG A 137 -6.15 -23.05 16.39
CA ARG A 137 -6.05 -24.33 17.13
C ARG A 137 -5.28 -25.34 16.30
N ASP A 138 -4.32 -25.99 16.96
CA ASP A 138 -3.40 -26.93 16.34
C ASP A 138 -2.70 -26.28 15.13
N ASN A 139 -2.97 -26.74 13.93
CA ASN A 139 -2.40 -26.24 12.68
C ASN A 139 -3.44 -25.55 11.77
N TRP A 140 -4.57 -25.12 12.34
CA TRP A 140 -5.60 -24.35 11.65
C TRP A 140 -5.71 -22.94 12.21
N GLY A 141 -5.87 -21.97 11.29
CA GLY A 141 -6.20 -20.60 11.59
C GLY A 141 -7.43 -20.16 10.80
N VAL A 142 -8.30 -19.39 11.44
CA VAL A 142 -9.43 -18.71 10.77
C VAL A 142 -9.45 -17.27 11.24
N THR A 143 -9.41 -16.32 10.32
CA THR A 143 -9.54 -14.88 10.58
C THR A 143 -10.78 -14.36 9.87
N LEU A 144 -11.64 -13.66 10.60
CA LEU A 144 -12.84 -13.02 10.07
C LEU A 144 -12.85 -11.54 10.47
N GLY A 145 -13.10 -10.65 9.53
CA GLY A 145 -13.21 -9.21 9.71
C GLY A 145 -12.21 -8.41 8.93
N ARG A 146 -11.99 -7.14 9.31
CA ARG A 146 -11.04 -6.24 8.62
C ARG A 146 -9.60 -6.57 8.99
N GLN A 147 -8.84 -7.01 8.01
CA GLN A 147 -7.43 -7.39 8.16
C GLN A 147 -6.66 -7.16 6.86
N ALA A 148 -5.34 -6.89 6.96
CA ALA A 148 -4.47 -6.81 5.78
C ALA A 148 -3.95 -8.20 5.40
N VAL A 149 -3.79 -8.39 4.09
CA VAL A 149 -3.14 -9.54 3.49
C VAL A 149 -2.08 -9.03 2.51
N SER A 150 -0.91 -9.64 2.50
CA SER A 150 0.15 -9.34 1.53
C SER A 150 0.71 -10.64 0.98
N TRP A 151 0.77 -10.74 -0.33
CA TRP A 151 1.31 -11.88 -1.05
C TRP A 151 2.45 -11.43 -1.97
N GLY A 152 3.33 -12.37 -2.34
CA GLY A 152 4.46 -12.10 -3.22
C GLY A 152 5.72 -11.63 -2.51
N SER A 153 6.74 -11.31 -3.28
CA SER A 153 8.09 -11.04 -2.81
C SER A 153 8.69 -9.74 -3.33
N GLY A 154 7.95 -8.98 -4.15
CA GLY A 154 8.42 -7.75 -4.76
C GLY A 154 8.90 -6.72 -3.74
N PHE A 155 9.98 -6.00 -4.07
CA PHE A 155 10.59 -5.03 -3.18
C PHE A 155 10.07 -3.60 -3.43
N VAL A 156 10.08 -3.17 -4.69
CA VAL A 156 9.55 -1.87 -5.15
C VAL A 156 8.15 -2.05 -5.71
N PHE A 157 8.00 -3.00 -6.63
CA PHE A 157 6.74 -3.31 -7.29
C PHE A 157 6.17 -4.63 -6.76
N GLN A 158 4.86 -4.72 -6.61
CA GLN A 158 4.22 -5.83 -5.93
C GLN A 158 3.06 -6.43 -6.78
N PRO A 159 3.35 -7.04 -7.95
CA PRO A 159 2.30 -7.52 -8.85
C PRO A 159 1.47 -8.68 -8.27
N MET A 160 2.01 -9.45 -7.32
CA MET A 160 1.27 -10.51 -6.62
C MET A 160 0.38 -10.00 -5.49
N ASP A 161 0.59 -8.76 -5.03
CA ASP A 161 -0.21 -8.19 -3.95
C ASP A 161 -1.49 -7.54 -4.51
N LEU A 162 -2.55 -8.32 -4.59
CA LEU A 162 -3.85 -7.90 -5.15
C LEU A 162 -4.69 -7.08 -4.15
N PHE A 163 -4.29 -7.01 -2.88
CA PHE A 163 -5.11 -6.46 -1.81
C PHE A 163 -4.44 -5.23 -1.20
N SER A 164 -4.68 -4.05 -1.79
CA SER A 164 -4.14 -2.76 -1.37
C SER A 164 -2.61 -2.73 -1.31
N PRO A 165 -1.87 -3.02 -2.41
CA PRO A 165 -0.41 -2.93 -2.43
C PRO A 165 0.06 -1.51 -2.13
N PHE A 166 1.29 -1.38 -1.63
CA PHE A 166 1.91 -0.06 -1.52
C PHE A 166 2.35 0.46 -2.89
N ALA A 167 2.17 1.76 -3.14
CA ALA A 167 2.80 2.38 -4.29
C ALA A 167 4.34 2.33 -4.17
N PRO A 168 5.06 2.24 -5.30
CA PRO A 168 6.53 2.26 -5.30
C PRO A 168 7.13 3.44 -4.54
N THR A 169 6.46 4.59 -4.60
CA THR A 169 6.87 5.85 -3.98
C THR A 169 6.47 6.01 -2.52
N THR A 170 5.62 5.13 -1.98
CA THR A 170 5.12 5.25 -0.59
C THR A 170 6.26 5.25 0.41
N VAL A 171 6.35 6.32 1.19
CA VAL A 171 7.30 6.48 2.29
C VAL A 171 6.78 5.85 3.57
N ASP A 172 5.50 6.04 3.86
CA ASP A 172 4.84 5.50 5.03
C ASP A 172 4.29 4.09 4.77
N ARG A 173 5.13 3.09 5.05
CA ARG A 173 4.80 1.67 4.94
C ARG A 173 4.60 1.00 6.30
N ASP A 174 4.29 1.76 7.35
CA ASP A 174 4.15 1.19 8.70
C ASP A 174 2.98 0.22 8.82
N TYR A 175 1.92 0.45 8.08
CA TYR A 175 0.81 -0.49 8.00
C TYR A 175 0.09 -0.39 6.66
N LYS A 176 -0.40 -1.51 6.21
CA LYS A 176 -1.18 -1.68 4.99
C LYS A 176 -2.66 -1.57 5.33
N ALA A 177 -3.44 -0.94 4.49
CA ALA A 177 -4.89 -0.87 4.64
C ALA A 177 -5.51 -2.29 4.65
N GLY A 178 -6.51 -2.49 5.52
CA GLY A 178 -7.22 -3.76 5.64
C GLY A 178 -8.41 -3.87 4.70
N ASP A 179 -8.77 -5.10 4.31
CA ASP A 179 -10.02 -5.47 3.64
C ASP A 179 -10.91 -6.30 4.56
N ASP A 180 -12.22 -6.33 4.31
CA ASP A 180 -13.17 -7.16 5.04
C ASP A 180 -13.14 -8.58 4.47
N LEU A 181 -12.55 -9.51 5.20
CA LEU A 181 -12.17 -10.81 4.69
C LEU A 181 -12.51 -11.98 5.62
N LEU A 182 -12.60 -13.15 5.02
CA LEU A 182 -12.46 -14.45 5.66
C LEU A 182 -11.18 -15.10 5.14
N LEU A 183 -10.24 -15.40 6.05
CA LEU A 183 -9.03 -16.14 5.76
C LEU A 183 -9.04 -17.44 6.54
N VAL A 184 -8.87 -18.56 5.84
CA VAL A 184 -8.68 -19.89 6.44
C VAL A 184 -7.28 -20.37 6.09
N GLU A 185 -6.51 -20.73 7.10
CA GLU A 185 -5.11 -21.13 6.98
C GLU A 185 -4.93 -22.55 7.51
N LYS A 186 -4.14 -23.33 6.79
CA LYS A 186 -3.70 -24.66 7.20
C LYS A 186 -2.18 -24.72 7.17
N LEU A 187 -1.55 -24.90 8.32
CA LEU A 187 -0.10 -25.09 8.44
C LEU A 187 0.23 -26.57 8.39
N PHE A 188 1.27 -26.96 7.64
CA PHE A 188 1.74 -28.33 7.53
C PHE A 188 3.02 -28.55 8.37
N GLY A 189 3.34 -29.80 8.64
CA GLY A 189 4.47 -30.15 9.53
C GLY A 189 5.86 -29.84 8.95
N ASP A 190 5.97 -29.61 7.65
CA ASP A 190 7.18 -29.19 6.94
C ASP A 190 7.35 -27.67 6.87
N GLY A 191 6.43 -26.91 7.48
CA GLY A 191 6.43 -25.44 7.47
C GLY A 191 5.71 -24.83 6.27
N SER A 192 5.22 -25.62 5.30
CA SER A 192 4.38 -25.13 4.22
C SER A 192 2.98 -24.77 4.74
N ASP A 193 2.27 -23.90 4.01
CA ASP A 193 0.90 -23.52 4.36
C ASP A 193 -0.02 -23.43 3.15
N LEU A 194 -1.30 -23.55 3.41
CA LEU A 194 -2.38 -23.35 2.44
C LEU A 194 -3.35 -22.32 3.01
N GLN A 195 -3.67 -21.30 2.20
CA GLN A 195 -4.56 -20.20 2.57
C GLN A 195 -5.74 -20.13 1.60
N LEU A 196 -6.94 -20.09 2.13
CA LEU A 196 -8.16 -19.75 1.36
C LEU A 196 -8.64 -18.38 1.85
N LEU A 197 -8.68 -17.42 0.94
CA LEU A 197 -9.09 -16.04 1.18
C LEU A 197 -10.38 -15.73 0.43
N GLY A 198 -11.34 -15.11 1.13
CA GLY A 198 -12.52 -14.49 0.55
C GLY A 198 -12.61 -13.03 0.99
N VAL A 199 -12.80 -12.09 0.06
CA VAL A 199 -13.00 -10.66 0.33
C VAL A 199 -14.34 -10.25 -0.25
N ALA A 200 -15.21 -9.70 0.59
CA ALA A 200 -16.50 -9.17 0.18
C ALA A 200 -16.44 -7.65 0.06
N ARG A 201 -17.06 -7.10 -1.00
CA ARG A 201 -17.06 -5.66 -1.28
C ARG A 201 -18.43 -5.20 -1.74
N ARG A 202 -18.63 -3.89 -1.70
CA ARG A 202 -19.77 -3.19 -2.30
C ARG A 202 -19.38 -2.64 -3.66
N ASP A 203 -20.36 -2.54 -4.55
CA ASP A 203 -20.19 -1.78 -5.79
C ASP A 203 -20.44 -0.28 -5.55
N VAL A 204 -20.39 0.53 -6.61
CA VAL A 204 -20.61 1.98 -6.56
C VAL A 204 -22.03 2.37 -6.17
N ASP A 205 -22.98 1.47 -6.25
CA ASP A 205 -24.37 1.65 -5.82
C ASP A 205 -24.58 1.24 -4.35
N GLY A 206 -23.53 0.73 -3.69
CA GLY A 206 -23.54 0.28 -2.29
C GLY A 206 -24.03 -1.15 -2.09
N ASP A 207 -24.28 -1.90 -3.16
CA ASP A 207 -24.76 -3.28 -3.11
C ASP A 207 -23.59 -4.28 -2.98
N VAL A 208 -23.78 -5.29 -2.11
CA VAL A 208 -22.80 -6.39 -1.98
C VAL A 208 -22.96 -7.35 -3.16
N ARG A 209 -21.93 -7.43 -4.00
CA ARG A 209 -22.02 -8.22 -5.25
C ARG A 209 -20.82 -9.14 -5.44
N SER A 210 -21.10 -10.26 -6.09
CA SER A 210 -20.08 -11.26 -6.40
C SER A 210 -19.10 -10.84 -7.48
N ASP A 211 -19.44 -9.88 -8.33
CA ASP A 211 -18.57 -9.36 -9.40
C ASP A 211 -17.52 -8.34 -8.90
N VAL A 212 -17.67 -7.82 -7.68
CA VAL A 212 -16.66 -7.02 -7.00
C VAL A 212 -15.95 -7.78 -5.88
N ALA A 213 -16.42 -8.98 -5.52
CA ALA A 213 -15.80 -9.84 -4.53
C ALA A 213 -14.55 -10.55 -5.08
N SER A 214 -13.69 -11.01 -4.17
CA SER A 214 -12.49 -11.79 -4.50
C SER A 214 -12.46 -13.10 -3.72
N VAL A 215 -12.03 -14.18 -4.37
CA VAL A 215 -11.75 -15.47 -3.71
C VAL A 215 -10.46 -16.03 -4.29
N ALA A 216 -9.53 -16.42 -3.45
CA ALA A 216 -8.26 -16.97 -3.89
C ALA A 216 -7.75 -18.07 -2.95
N LEU A 217 -7.04 -19.03 -3.52
CA LEU A 217 -6.31 -20.08 -2.84
C LEU A 217 -4.82 -19.84 -3.05
N LYS A 218 -4.03 -19.80 -1.98
CA LYS A 218 -2.57 -19.68 -2.01
C LYS A 218 -1.94 -20.86 -1.28
N TRP A 219 -0.92 -21.43 -1.88
CA TRP A 219 -0.01 -22.39 -1.24
C TRP A 219 1.38 -21.76 -1.16
N HIS A 220 2.04 -21.91 -0.01
CA HIS A 220 3.42 -21.54 0.22
C HIS A 220 4.19 -22.77 0.70
N GLY A 221 5.41 -22.95 0.22
CA GLY A 221 6.28 -24.05 0.63
C GLY A 221 7.73 -23.84 0.20
N PHE A 222 8.55 -24.88 0.41
CA PHE A 222 9.99 -24.82 0.23
C PHE A 222 10.45 -25.77 -0.87
N VAL A 223 11.40 -25.32 -1.68
CA VAL A 223 12.07 -26.15 -2.71
C VAL A 223 13.57 -25.97 -2.55
N GLY A 224 14.24 -26.99 -1.96
CA GLY A 224 15.64 -26.88 -1.58
C GLY A 224 15.84 -25.79 -0.51
N GLU A 225 16.68 -24.80 -0.80
CA GLU A 225 16.93 -23.64 0.07
C GLU A 225 16.02 -22.44 -0.28
N GLY A 226 15.17 -22.58 -1.30
CA GLY A 226 14.29 -21.52 -1.77
C GLY A 226 12.85 -21.69 -1.28
N GLU A 227 12.07 -20.62 -1.42
CA GLU A 227 10.64 -20.55 -1.13
C GLU A 227 9.86 -20.46 -2.45
N LEU A 228 8.69 -21.09 -2.48
CA LEU A 228 7.76 -21.06 -3.61
C LEU A 228 6.36 -20.72 -3.10
N GLU A 229 5.74 -19.70 -3.69
CA GLU A 229 4.31 -19.42 -3.51
C GLU A 229 3.58 -19.62 -4.83
N LEU A 230 2.41 -20.25 -4.76
CA LEU A 230 1.49 -20.43 -5.88
C LEU A 230 0.13 -19.92 -5.45
N PHE A 231 -0.53 -19.13 -6.28
CA PHE A 231 -1.92 -18.80 -6.04
C PHE A 231 -2.78 -18.86 -7.30
N ALA A 232 -4.07 -19.08 -7.09
CA ALA A 232 -5.09 -19.00 -8.12
C ALA A 232 -6.39 -18.48 -7.51
N GLY A 233 -7.13 -17.68 -8.27
CA GLY A 233 -8.38 -17.13 -7.76
C GLY A 233 -9.14 -16.29 -8.76
N LYS A 234 -10.22 -15.71 -8.25
CA LYS A 234 -11.00 -14.67 -8.91
C LYS A 234 -10.78 -13.36 -8.12
N HIS A 235 -10.43 -12.30 -8.83
CA HIS A 235 -10.28 -10.96 -8.28
C HIS A 235 -11.16 -9.99 -9.06
N TYR A 236 -12.21 -9.45 -8.44
CA TYR A 236 -13.33 -8.82 -9.13
C TYR A 236 -13.93 -9.76 -10.18
N ARG A 237 -13.92 -9.38 -11.46
CA ARG A 237 -14.42 -10.21 -12.57
C ARG A 237 -13.36 -11.09 -13.21
N ASP A 238 -12.07 -10.81 -12.91
CA ASP A 238 -10.94 -11.42 -13.57
C ASP A 238 -10.51 -12.72 -12.88
N GLN A 239 -9.95 -13.65 -13.66
CA GLN A 239 -9.28 -14.84 -13.14
C GLN A 239 -7.78 -14.56 -13.03
N VAL A 240 -7.18 -14.89 -11.90
CA VAL A 240 -5.77 -14.62 -11.64
C VAL A 240 -5.06 -15.89 -11.21
N VAL A 241 -3.84 -16.07 -11.71
CA VAL A 241 -2.91 -17.09 -11.24
C VAL A 241 -1.54 -16.47 -11.07
N GLY A 242 -0.79 -16.89 -10.06
CA GLY A 242 0.53 -16.31 -9.80
C GLY A 242 1.50 -17.30 -9.19
N VAL A 243 2.77 -17.01 -9.41
CA VAL A 243 3.91 -17.72 -8.83
C VAL A 243 4.92 -16.71 -8.30
N SER A 244 5.41 -16.96 -7.08
CA SER A 244 6.54 -16.23 -6.49
C SER A 244 7.62 -17.21 -6.08
N VAL A 245 8.86 -16.86 -6.39
CA VAL A 245 10.06 -17.63 -6.02
C VAL A 245 11.04 -16.72 -5.30
N ARG A 246 11.58 -17.20 -4.19
CA ARG A 246 12.72 -16.60 -3.49
C ARG A 246 13.81 -17.65 -3.38
N ALA A 247 15.00 -17.36 -3.89
CA ALA A 247 16.09 -18.31 -3.88
C ALA A 247 17.43 -17.64 -3.54
N PRO A 248 18.24 -18.22 -2.64
CA PRO A 248 19.58 -17.73 -2.40
C PRO A 248 20.48 -18.00 -3.63
N LEU A 249 21.26 -17.00 -4.03
CA LEU A 249 22.16 -17.06 -5.16
C LEU A 249 23.54 -16.49 -4.78
N LYS A 250 24.48 -17.34 -4.36
CA LYS A 250 25.87 -16.96 -4.03
C LYS A 250 25.95 -15.77 -3.05
N GLY A 251 25.08 -15.74 -2.04
CA GLY A 251 25.02 -14.68 -1.03
C GLY A 251 24.08 -13.51 -1.37
N ALA A 252 23.58 -13.45 -2.59
CA ALA A 252 22.45 -12.61 -2.97
C ALA A 252 21.13 -13.35 -2.79
N LEU A 253 20.01 -12.62 -2.78
CA LEU A 253 18.67 -13.18 -2.84
C LEU A 253 18.03 -12.81 -4.18
N LEU A 254 17.64 -13.83 -4.93
CA LEU A 254 16.84 -13.70 -6.14
C LEU A 254 15.35 -13.78 -5.76
N ARG A 255 14.55 -12.86 -6.27
CA ARG A 255 13.09 -12.88 -6.14
C ARG A 255 12.46 -12.71 -7.51
N THR A 256 11.39 -13.43 -7.75
CA THR A 256 10.58 -13.26 -8.95
C THR A 256 9.13 -13.54 -8.64
N ASP A 257 8.26 -12.64 -9.07
CA ASP A 257 6.81 -12.80 -9.04
C ASP A 257 6.31 -12.72 -10.48
N ILE A 258 5.41 -13.61 -10.85
CA ILE A 258 4.72 -13.58 -12.15
C ILE A 258 3.24 -13.79 -11.89
N VAL A 259 2.41 -12.89 -12.42
CA VAL A 259 0.95 -12.95 -12.33
C VAL A 259 0.37 -12.91 -13.74
N ALA A 260 -0.44 -13.91 -14.07
CA ALA A 260 -1.24 -13.91 -15.27
C ALA A 260 -2.71 -13.66 -14.90
N THR A 261 -3.28 -12.62 -15.49
CA THR A 261 -4.67 -12.20 -15.28
C THR A 261 -5.43 -12.41 -16.60
N ARG A 262 -6.49 -13.22 -16.54
CA ARG A 262 -7.45 -13.34 -17.63
C ARG A 262 -8.60 -12.39 -17.34
N LEU A 263 -8.73 -11.36 -18.17
CA LEU A 263 -9.82 -10.39 -18.10
C LEU A 263 -11.18 -11.06 -18.38
N ASP A 264 -12.25 -10.46 -17.87
CA ASP A 264 -13.63 -10.91 -18.12
C ASP A 264 -13.94 -11.00 -19.62
N GLU A 265 -13.35 -10.11 -20.42
CA GLU A 265 -13.45 -10.09 -21.89
C GLU A 265 -12.63 -11.20 -22.58
N GLY A 266 -11.79 -11.93 -21.84
CA GLY A 266 -11.04 -13.10 -22.31
C GLY A 266 -9.58 -12.86 -22.62
N ASP A 267 -9.09 -11.62 -22.66
CA ASP A 267 -7.69 -11.28 -22.89
C ASP A 267 -6.80 -11.61 -21.71
N TRP A 268 -5.54 -11.92 -21.97
CA TRP A 268 -4.54 -12.20 -20.96
C TRP A 268 -3.58 -11.03 -20.78
N LYS A 269 -3.34 -10.68 -19.53
CA LYS A 269 -2.32 -9.71 -19.10
C LYS A 269 -1.34 -10.43 -18.18
N ILE A 270 -0.04 -10.21 -18.40
CA ILE A 270 1.01 -10.82 -17.57
C ILE A 270 1.82 -9.70 -16.96
N SER A 271 1.91 -9.67 -15.65
CA SER A 271 2.78 -8.76 -14.91
C SER A 271 3.81 -9.55 -14.12
N GLY A 272 4.99 -9.00 -13.90
CA GLY A 272 6.00 -9.70 -13.12
C GLY A 272 7.21 -8.86 -12.77
N ILE A 273 7.95 -9.32 -11.78
CA ILE A 273 9.23 -8.74 -11.35
C ILE A 273 10.35 -9.76 -11.42
N LEU A 274 11.54 -9.24 -11.62
CA LEU A 274 12.80 -9.93 -11.37
C LEU A 274 13.67 -9.03 -10.51
N ASN A 275 13.96 -9.48 -9.30
CA ASN A 275 14.75 -8.73 -8.31
C ASN A 275 16.00 -9.51 -7.91
N LEU A 276 17.09 -8.80 -7.74
CA LEU A 276 18.31 -9.31 -7.11
C LEU A 276 18.74 -8.33 -6.03
N ASP A 277 18.91 -8.81 -4.81
CA ASP A 277 19.38 -8.00 -3.70
C ASP A 277 20.60 -8.62 -3.00
N TYR A 278 21.43 -7.77 -2.42
CA TYR A 278 22.67 -8.17 -1.77
C TYR A 278 23.04 -7.25 -0.62
N SER A 279 23.56 -7.83 0.47
CA SER A 279 24.13 -7.09 1.58
C SER A 279 25.65 -7.18 1.56
N LEU A 280 26.31 -6.03 1.64
CA LEU A 280 27.78 -5.93 1.59
C LEU A 280 28.28 -4.89 2.61
N LEU A 281 29.61 -4.88 2.82
CA LEU A 281 30.26 -3.86 3.62
C LEU A 281 30.98 -2.86 2.69
N VAL A 282 30.56 -1.60 2.73
CA VAL A 282 31.24 -0.48 2.06
C VAL A 282 31.82 0.44 3.11
N ALA A 283 33.13 0.63 3.11
CA ALA A 283 33.84 1.44 4.11
C ALA A 283 33.45 1.08 5.58
N ASN A 284 33.36 -0.21 5.88
CA ASN A 284 32.93 -0.78 7.16
C ASN A 284 31.48 -0.41 7.57
N LYS A 285 30.63 -0.03 6.62
CA LYS A 285 29.20 0.20 6.84
C LYS A 285 28.37 -0.89 6.17
N THR A 286 27.38 -1.40 6.87
CA THR A 286 26.41 -2.32 6.29
C THR A 286 25.64 -1.59 5.19
N THR A 287 25.74 -2.10 3.99
CA THR A 287 25.10 -1.53 2.80
C THR A 287 24.27 -2.63 2.15
N TYR A 288 23.00 -2.36 1.96
CA TYR A 288 22.08 -3.20 1.20
C TYR A 288 21.87 -2.57 -0.16
N VAL A 289 21.94 -3.36 -1.22
CA VAL A 289 21.73 -2.91 -2.60
C VAL A 289 20.74 -3.83 -3.29
N PHE A 290 19.97 -3.31 -4.22
CA PHE A 290 19.07 -4.10 -5.04
C PHE A 290 18.92 -3.54 -6.46
N ALA A 291 18.50 -4.42 -7.36
CA ALA A 291 17.99 -4.08 -8.68
C ALA A 291 16.74 -4.89 -8.95
N GLU A 292 15.70 -4.24 -9.44
CA GLU A 292 14.39 -4.85 -9.72
C GLU A 292 13.87 -4.37 -11.08
N TYR A 293 13.66 -5.29 -11.99
CA TYR A 293 12.91 -5.06 -13.23
C TYR A 293 11.44 -5.38 -12.99
N PHE A 294 10.55 -4.56 -13.53
CA PHE A 294 9.10 -4.75 -13.48
C PHE A 294 8.49 -4.64 -14.87
N HIS A 295 7.70 -5.64 -15.22
CA HIS A 295 6.81 -5.60 -16.36
C HIS A 295 5.36 -5.47 -15.90
N ASN A 296 4.69 -4.41 -16.31
CA ASN A 296 3.28 -4.14 -16.05
C ASN A 296 2.44 -4.57 -17.26
N GLY A 297 1.80 -5.72 -17.20
CA GLY A 297 0.97 -6.23 -18.29
C GLY A 297 -0.26 -5.39 -18.63
N PHE A 298 -0.66 -4.48 -17.73
CA PHE A 298 -1.76 -3.54 -17.96
C PHE A 298 -1.29 -2.22 -18.55
N GLY A 299 0.00 -1.92 -18.44
CA GLY A 299 0.59 -0.67 -18.91
C GLY A 299 0.50 -0.47 -20.43
N VAL A 300 0.74 0.77 -20.84
CA VAL A 300 0.81 1.15 -22.25
C VAL A 300 2.26 1.27 -22.73
N ASP A 301 2.49 1.10 -24.02
CA ASP A 301 3.84 1.30 -24.61
C ASP A 301 4.13 2.79 -24.83
N GLU A 302 3.08 3.59 -25.09
CA GLU A 302 3.14 5.03 -25.28
C GLU A 302 2.00 5.68 -24.51
N LEU A 303 2.26 6.79 -23.83
CA LEU A 303 1.23 7.54 -23.12
C LEU A 303 0.27 8.20 -24.13
N PRO A 304 -1.05 8.14 -23.91
CA PRO A 304 -2.00 8.84 -24.73
C PRO A 304 -1.91 10.37 -24.50
N GLN A 305 -2.48 11.15 -25.44
CA GLN A 305 -2.53 12.61 -25.33
C GLN A 305 -3.27 13.12 -24.07
N SER A 306 -3.99 12.26 -23.37
CA SER A 306 -4.67 12.55 -22.10
C SER A 306 -4.79 11.27 -21.28
N ILE A 307 -4.56 11.38 -19.97
CA ILE A 307 -4.77 10.26 -19.02
C ILE A 307 -6.20 9.71 -19.05
N LEU A 308 -7.18 10.51 -19.49
CA LEU A 308 -8.57 10.09 -19.65
C LEU A 308 -8.77 9.10 -20.81
N LEU A 309 -7.78 8.95 -21.69
CA LEU A 309 -7.79 8.01 -22.83
C LEU A 309 -7.03 6.71 -22.53
N LEU A 310 -6.59 6.51 -21.31
CA LEU A 310 -5.97 5.24 -20.89
C LEU A 310 -6.94 4.06 -21.09
N PRO A 311 -6.43 2.85 -21.38
CA PRO A 311 -7.25 1.64 -21.45
C PRO A 311 -8.08 1.45 -20.18
N THR A 312 -9.32 1.00 -20.33
CA THR A 312 -10.27 0.85 -19.21
C THR A 312 -9.75 -0.09 -18.13
N ASP A 313 -9.08 -1.18 -18.53
CA ASP A 313 -8.50 -2.17 -17.61
C ASP A 313 -7.37 -1.56 -16.75
N LEU A 314 -6.54 -0.67 -17.31
CA LEU A 314 -5.53 0.07 -16.56
C LEU A 314 -6.17 1.12 -15.66
N SER A 315 -7.10 1.93 -16.19
CA SER A 315 -7.78 3.00 -15.43
C SER A 315 -8.53 2.46 -14.20
N LEU A 316 -9.20 1.32 -14.33
CA LEU A 316 -9.89 0.66 -13.20
C LEU A 316 -8.91 0.21 -12.12
N ARG A 317 -7.73 -0.30 -12.49
CA ARG A 317 -6.72 -0.74 -11.52
C ARG A 317 -6.01 0.40 -10.82
N LEU A 318 -5.76 1.50 -11.53
CA LEU A 318 -5.27 2.74 -10.94
C LEU A 318 -6.28 3.28 -9.92
N ALA A 319 -7.56 3.34 -10.27
CA ALA A 319 -8.62 3.81 -9.38
C ALA A 319 -8.80 2.92 -8.12
N ARG A 320 -8.50 1.61 -8.22
CA ARG A 320 -8.56 0.67 -7.10
C ARG A 320 -7.26 0.64 -6.27
N GLY A 321 -6.20 1.35 -6.70
CA GLY A 321 -4.88 1.27 -6.07
C GLY A 321 -4.21 -0.11 -6.19
N GLU A 322 -4.48 -0.84 -7.26
CA GLU A 322 -3.87 -2.13 -7.56
C GLU A 322 -2.59 -1.98 -8.40
N VAL A 323 -2.51 -0.92 -9.20
CA VAL A 323 -1.39 -0.54 -10.06
C VAL A 323 -1.14 0.96 -9.89
N PHE A 324 0.10 1.38 -9.98
CA PHE A 324 0.51 2.78 -9.79
C PHE A 324 1.30 3.34 -10.96
N ASN A 325 1.70 2.48 -11.87
CA ASN A 325 2.52 2.79 -13.03
C ASN A 325 1.68 2.71 -14.31
N LEU A 326 1.89 3.65 -15.22
CA LEU A 326 1.09 3.79 -16.43
C LEU A 326 1.64 2.99 -17.60
N MET A 327 2.96 2.87 -17.69
CA MET A 327 3.64 2.20 -18.80
C MET A 327 4.02 0.77 -18.44
N LYS A 328 4.67 0.05 -19.38
CA LYS A 328 4.91 -1.40 -19.24
C LYS A 328 6.16 -1.74 -18.48
N ASP A 329 7.30 -1.11 -18.76
CA ASP A 329 8.60 -1.63 -18.32
C ASP A 329 9.37 -0.61 -17.49
N TYR A 330 9.83 -1.06 -16.31
CA TYR A 330 10.54 -0.23 -15.36
C TYR A 330 11.77 -0.95 -14.82
N LEU A 331 12.80 -0.16 -14.50
CA LEU A 331 13.97 -0.61 -13.77
C LEU A 331 14.12 0.21 -12.50
N ALA A 332 14.07 -0.45 -11.35
CA ALA A 332 14.40 0.17 -10.07
C ALA A 332 15.77 -0.32 -9.59
N VAL A 333 16.61 0.60 -9.13
CA VAL A 333 17.86 0.29 -8.44
C VAL A 333 17.94 1.11 -7.17
N GLY A 334 18.51 0.53 -6.12
CA GLY A 334 18.60 1.27 -4.87
C GLY A 334 19.68 0.75 -3.93
N ALA A 335 19.97 1.59 -2.94
CA ALA A 335 20.86 1.28 -1.85
C ALA A 335 20.35 1.84 -0.52
N SER A 336 20.65 1.11 0.56
CA SER A 336 20.44 1.57 1.92
C SER A 336 21.72 1.37 2.73
N ILE A 337 22.19 2.44 3.40
CA ILE A 337 23.46 2.46 4.14
C ILE A 337 23.18 2.75 5.60
N LEU A 338 23.60 1.85 6.46
CA LEU A 338 23.55 2.02 7.91
C LEU A 338 24.82 2.76 8.37
N TRP A 339 24.77 4.09 8.34
CA TRP A 339 25.89 4.95 8.78
C TRP A 339 26.22 4.79 10.26
N HIS A 340 25.20 4.63 11.07
CA HIS A 340 25.25 4.40 12.52
C HIS A 340 24.04 3.52 12.90
N PRO A 341 24.06 2.74 13.98
CA PRO A 341 22.87 1.99 14.40
C PRO A 341 21.57 2.79 14.48
N LEU A 342 21.66 4.11 14.68
CA LEU A 342 20.51 5.02 14.74
C LEU A 342 20.25 5.80 13.44
N TRP A 343 21.12 5.68 12.42
CA TRP A 343 21.02 6.45 11.17
C TRP A 343 21.06 5.55 9.96
N ASN A 344 20.00 5.55 9.20
CA ASN A 344 19.92 4.85 7.91
C ASN A 344 19.63 5.84 6.80
N GLN A 345 20.37 5.74 5.70
CA GLN A 345 20.12 6.50 4.48
C GLN A 345 19.72 5.54 3.38
N SER A 346 18.66 5.88 2.64
CA SER A 346 18.21 5.15 1.45
C SER A 346 18.23 6.04 0.21
N LEU A 347 18.47 5.41 -0.93
CA LEU A 347 18.35 5.99 -2.26
C LEU A 347 17.71 4.94 -3.17
N THR A 348 16.69 5.34 -3.91
CA THR A 348 16.04 4.52 -4.94
C THR A 348 15.87 5.36 -6.20
N LEU A 349 16.19 4.77 -7.33
CA LEU A 349 16.00 5.31 -8.67
C LEU A 349 15.02 4.39 -9.39
N ILE A 350 13.96 4.93 -9.95
CA ILE A 350 12.96 4.19 -10.74
C ILE A 350 12.92 4.83 -12.13
N GLY A 351 13.42 4.13 -13.13
CA GLY A 351 13.41 4.56 -14.52
C GLY A 351 12.29 3.88 -15.30
N ASN A 352 11.55 4.65 -16.05
CA ASN A 352 10.65 4.15 -17.08
C ASN A 352 11.47 3.86 -18.34
N LEU A 353 11.35 2.66 -18.88
CA LEU A 353 12.17 2.23 -20.03
C LEU A 353 11.56 2.61 -21.39
N HIS A 354 10.34 3.17 -21.41
CA HIS A 354 9.63 3.56 -22.63
C HIS A 354 9.79 5.05 -22.96
N ASP A 355 9.72 5.93 -21.94
CA ASP A 355 9.82 7.38 -22.14
C ASP A 355 11.09 7.99 -21.54
N SER A 356 11.97 7.16 -20.93
CA SER A 356 13.22 7.55 -20.29
C SER A 356 13.08 8.48 -19.09
N SER A 357 11.87 8.75 -18.63
CA SER A 357 11.64 9.51 -17.41
C SER A 357 12.10 8.74 -16.17
N THR A 358 12.49 9.44 -15.12
CA THR A 358 13.08 8.82 -13.92
C THR A 358 12.57 9.49 -12.65
N LEU A 359 12.30 8.69 -11.63
CA LEU A 359 11.99 9.16 -10.28
C LEU A 359 13.15 8.79 -9.35
N ILE A 360 13.63 9.79 -8.61
CA ILE A 360 14.70 9.64 -7.61
C ILE A 360 14.09 9.87 -6.24
N GLN A 361 14.20 8.90 -5.36
CA GLN A 361 13.76 9.01 -3.97
C GLN A 361 14.93 8.78 -3.02
N THR A 362 15.21 9.73 -2.14
CA THR A 362 16.21 9.58 -1.09
C THR A 362 15.65 9.98 0.26
N SER A 363 16.05 9.29 1.31
CA SER A 363 15.68 9.65 2.68
C SER A 363 16.74 9.27 3.69
N VAL A 364 16.72 9.98 4.82
CA VAL A 364 17.50 9.65 6.01
C VAL A 364 16.50 9.43 7.14
N SER A 365 16.60 8.27 7.80
CA SER A 365 15.87 7.99 9.03
C SER A 365 16.80 8.04 10.23
N TYR A 366 16.29 8.62 11.32
CA TYR A 366 16.96 8.74 12.60
C TYR A 366 16.06 8.19 13.71
N GLU A 367 16.59 7.26 14.49
CA GLU A 367 15.92 6.61 15.62
C GLU A 367 16.66 6.96 16.92
N PRO A 368 16.32 8.10 17.58
CA PRO A 368 17.01 8.56 18.78
C PRO A 368 16.84 7.65 20.00
N GLY A 369 15.91 6.72 19.94
CA GLY A 369 15.59 5.74 20.97
C GLY A 369 14.50 4.80 20.51
N ASP A 370 14.02 3.94 21.39
CA ASP A 370 13.07 2.84 21.07
C ASP A 370 11.67 3.34 20.72
N HIS A 371 11.34 4.58 21.08
CA HIS A 371 10.00 5.14 20.95
C HIS A 371 9.83 6.17 19.83
N SER A 372 10.90 6.60 19.16
CA SER A 372 10.79 7.69 18.20
C SER A 372 11.56 7.43 16.93
N ARG A 373 10.94 7.77 15.79
CA ARG A 373 11.58 7.77 14.47
C ARG A 373 11.29 9.08 13.77
N VAL A 374 12.34 9.71 13.25
CA VAL A 374 12.26 10.88 12.38
C VAL A 374 12.80 10.49 11.01
N GLN A 375 12.09 10.84 9.94
CA GLN A 375 12.54 10.61 8.59
C GLN A 375 12.38 11.90 7.79
N ILE A 376 13.42 12.28 7.06
CA ILE A 376 13.42 13.39 6.11
C ILE A 376 13.87 12.87 4.76
N GLY A 377 13.24 13.34 3.70
CA GLY A 377 13.63 12.91 2.36
C GLY A 377 13.18 13.82 1.26
N LEU A 378 13.58 13.44 0.07
CA LEU A 378 13.34 14.17 -1.17
C LEU A 378 12.93 13.16 -2.25
N VAL A 379 11.93 13.53 -3.02
CA VAL A 379 11.51 12.86 -4.25
C VAL A 379 11.67 13.83 -5.40
N VAL A 380 12.41 13.44 -6.41
CA VAL A 380 12.69 14.25 -7.61
C VAL A 380 12.18 13.48 -8.81
N SER A 381 11.22 14.05 -9.50
CA SER A 381 10.74 13.56 -10.78
C SER A 381 11.53 14.22 -11.90
N LEU A 382 12.05 13.44 -12.83
CA LEU A 382 12.83 13.88 -14.00
C LEU A 382 12.15 13.35 -15.26
N GLY A 383 11.86 14.25 -16.19
CA GLY A 383 11.22 13.96 -17.46
C GLY A 383 10.64 15.22 -18.08
N ASP A 384 10.28 15.16 -19.34
CA ASP A 384 9.60 16.24 -20.05
C ASP A 384 8.07 16.20 -19.80
N ALA A 385 7.37 17.30 -20.11
CA ALA A 385 5.92 17.34 -20.07
C ALA A 385 5.31 16.30 -21.02
N GLY A 386 4.40 15.47 -20.51
CA GLY A 386 3.81 14.35 -21.24
C GLY A 386 4.47 12.99 -20.94
N GLU A 387 5.64 12.98 -20.31
CA GLU A 387 6.28 11.75 -19.81
C GLU A 387 5.74 11.37 -18.42
N GLU A 388 5.83 10.08 -18.04
CA GLU A 388 5.20 9.59 -16.82
C GLU A 388 5.71 10.31 -15.57
N PHE A 389 7.03 10.39 -15.37
CA PHE A 389 7.59 11.08 -14.20
C PHE A 389 7.82 12.58 -14.45
N GLY A 390 7.73 13.06 -15.69
CA GLY A 390 7.82 14.48 -16.04
C GLY A 390 6.50 15.25 -15.85
N GLY A 391 5.40 14.51 -15.78
CA GLY A 391 4.05 15.04 -15.63
C GLY A 391 3.15 14.63 -16.78
N VAL A 392 2.18 13.76 -16.48
CA VAL A 392 1.26 13.20 -17.49
C VAL A 392 0.20 14.23 -17.91
N ALA A 393 -0.14 14.23 -19.18
CA ALA A 393 -1.16 15.12 -19.73
C ALA A 393 -2.56 14.77 -19.16
N LEU A 394 -3.23 15.73 -18.54
CA LEU A 394 -4.64 15.60 -18.12
C LEU A 394 -5.59 15.80 -19.30
N LEU A 395 -5.48 16.95 -19.96
CA LEU A 395 -6.29 17.34 -21.11
C LEU A 395 -5.42 17.59 -22.36
N SER A 396 -4.18 18.04 -22.14
CA SER A 396 -3.18 18.34 -23.15
C SER A 396 -1.80 18.47 -22.48
N GLU A 397 -0.73 18.52 -23.25
CA GLU A 397 0.64 18.74 -22.75
C GLU A 397 0.84 20.06 -21.99
N SER A 398 -0.04 21.03 -22.18
CA SER A 398 -0.01 22.30 -21.44
C SER A 398 -0.73 22.25 -20.09
N ALA A 399 -1.41 21.15 -19.77
CA ALA A 399 -2.14 20.93 -18.53
C ALA A 399 -1.88 19.51 -18.04
N THR A 400 -0.78 19.32 -17.34
CA THR A 400 -0.31 18.03 -16.84
C THR A 400 -0.55 17.89 -15.34
N THR A 401 -0.24 16.73 -14.81
CA THR A 401 -0.15 16.48 -13.37
C THR A 401 1.08 15.65 -13.06
N GLY A 402 1.78 15.97 -11.98
CA GLY A 402 3.03 15.31 -11.60
C GLY A 402 4.28 16.09 -11.99
N GLY A 403 5.43 15.41 -12.05
CA GLY A 403 6.71 16.05 -12.36
C GLY A 403 7.28 16.92 -11.23
N ALA A 404 6.76 16.80 -10.01
CA ALA A 404 7.15 17.64 -8.89
C ALA A 404 8.52 17.27 -8.29
N VAL A 405 9.20 18.28 -7.73
CA VAL A 405 10.25 18.07 -6.74
C VAL A 405 9.63 18.24 -5.35
N GLN A 406 9.64 17.17 -4.56
CA GLN A 406 8.93 17.12 -3.29
C GLN A 406 9.84 16.74 -2.13
N GLY A 407 9.86 17.57 -1.08
CA GLY A 407 10.46 17.25 0.21
C GLY A 407 9.41 16.71 1.17
N PHE A 408 9.82 15.84 2.10
CA PHE A 408 8.95 15.36 3.15
C PHE A 408 9.67 15.28 4.50
N LEU A 409 8.88 15.41 5.57
CA LEU A 409 9.28 15.18 6.96
C LEU A 409 8.23 14.27 7.59
N ARG A 410 8.67 13.18 8.21
CA ARG A 410 7.85 12.23 8.95
C ARG A 410 8.39 12.05 10.36
N TRP A 411 7.52 12.10 11.35
CA TRP A 411 7.81 11.78 12.73
C TRP A 411 6.80 10.77 13.25
N VAL A 412 7.30 9.76 13.96
CA VAL A 412 6.46 8.74 14.60
C VAL A 412 6.92 8.57 16.03
N TYR A 413 5.97 8.46 16.95
CA TYR A 413 6.22 8.12 18.33
C TYR A 413 5.37 6.90 18.73
N TYR A 414 6.01 5.92 19.35
CA TYR A 414 5.44 4.67 19.83
C TYR A 414 5.39 4.70 21.35
N PHE A 415 4.24 4.42 21.94
CA PHE A 415 4.02 4.45 23.39
C PHE A 415 4.19 3.06 23.99
#